data_e64fdf75088ec3598dd0f8591f401bbf
#
_entry.id   e64fdf75088ec3598dd0f8591f401bbf
#
_cell.length_a   1.000
_cell.length_b   1.000
_cell.length_c   1.000
_cell.angle_alpha   90.00
_cell.angle_beta   90.00
_cell.angle_gamma   90.00
#
_symmetry.space_group_name_H-M   'P 1'
#
loop_
_entity.id
_entity.type
_entity.pdbx_description
1 polymer ?
#
loop_
_entity_poly.entity_id
_entity_poly.type
_entity_poly.pdbx_seq_one_letter_code
_entity_poly.pdbx_strand_id
1 'polypeptide(L)'
;AKFFLEFAFLCLPQVYLTFFVPIKHSSFVRGLFQGLMGLVIGVCFLMLNFQSVSSLIRSEPVLRNLISPVNVFSGTYKAVFKDGSTEVDTPRIVIDPKPTLGASHSKDKGTLFIVVVGETARLANWALAGYHRDTTPQLRARNVIPFSKTISCGTSTDISLPCMFSRVGRDHYDRDRILKEESLLPILQRAGVNVFWVDNQSGCKGVCKGVPSLSISKTKAPSLCSGPRCYDEALLAGIDTSEILKPGKTTVVFMHQLGNHGPAYSKRYPKNFEVFKPVCTDEKLNNCTREEIVNAYDNAILYTDHFLAGVIDWLKGLDGFDTGLLYVSDHGESLGENNMYLHGAPELIA
;
A
#
# COMPACT_ATOMS: atom_id res chain seq x y z
N ALA A 1 8.91 -21.58 -28.63
CA ALA A 1 10.23 -22.24 -28.87
C ALA A 1 11.24 -21.84 -27.78
N LYS A 2 11.44 -20.55 -27.46
CA LYS A 2 12.43 -20.07 -26.47
C LYS A 2 12.21 -20.67 -25.09
N PHE A 3 10.95 -20.64 -24.59
CA PHE A 3 10.56 -21.22 -23.30
C PHE A 3 10.90 -22.72 -23.17
N PHE A 4 10.65 -23.52 -24.21
CA PHE A 4 10.98 -24.95 -24.20
C PHE A 4 12.49 -25.21 -24.16
N LEU A 5 13.29 -24.36 -24.82
CA LEU A 5 14.74 -24.45 -24.77
C LEU A 5 15.32 -24.12 -23.39
N GLU A 6 14.80 -23.06 -22.75
CA GLU A 6 15.19 -22.65 -21.39
C GLU A 6 14.78 -23.71 -20.37
N PHE A 7 13.58 -24.28 -20.49
CA PHE A 7 13.10 -25.37 -19.63
C PHE A 7 13.94 -26.63 -19.79
N ALA A 8 14.24 -27.03 -21.05
CA ALA A 8 15.12 -28.17 -21.33
C ALA A 8 16.51 -27.97 -20.75
N PHE A 9 17.09 -26.78 -20.91
CA PHE A 9 18.40 -26.41 -20.34
C PHE A 9 18.43 -26.52 -18.82
N LEU A 10 17.38 -26.13 -18.13
CA LEU A 10 17.24 -26.24 -16.67
C LEU A 10 17.05 -27.69 -16.20
N CYS A 11 16.40 -28.54 -17.01
CA CYS A 11 16.14 -29.95 -16.65
C CYS A 11 17.31 -30.88 -17.01
N LEU A 12 18.10 -30.57 -18.06
CA LEU A 12 19.18 -31.40 -18.50
C LEU A 12 20.22 -31.80 -17.44
N PRO A 13 20.69 -30.88 -16.56
CA PRO A 13 21.62 -31.24 -15.49
C PRO A 13 21.04 -32.25 -14.50
N GLN A 14 19.75 -32.08 -14.14
CA GLN A 14 19.07 -33.00 -13.22
C GLN A 14 18.85 -34.37 -13.83
N VAL A 15 18.43 -34.43 -15.09
CA VAL A 15 18.28 -35.67 -15.84
C VAL A 15 19.64 -36.36 -15.95
N TYR A 16 20.70 -35.64 -16.32
CA TYR A 16 22.07 -36.19 -16.40
C TYR A 16 22.55 -36.75 -15.09
N LEU A 17 22.39 -35.99 -13.99
CA LEU A 17 22.78 -36.43 -12.63
C LEU A 17 21.99 -37.68 -12.19
N THR A 18 20.69 -37.73 -12.53
CA THR A 18 19.82 -38.84 -12.10
C THR A 18 20.11 -40.15 -12.84
N PHE A 19 20.40 -40.10 -14.16
CA PHE A 19 20.50 -41.30 -14.98
C PHE A 19 21.94 -41.70 -15.33
N PHE A 20 22.89 -40.78 -15.30
CA PHE A 20 24.26 -41.04 -15.82
C PHE A 20 25.36 -40.94 -14.73
N VAL A 21 25.03 -40.39 -13.55
CA VAL A 21 26.01 -40.36 -12.45
C VAL A 21 25.77 -41.53 -11.51
N PRO A 22 26.71 -42.50 -11.39
CA PRO A 22 26.55 -43.63 -10.48
C PRO A 22 26.58 -43.14 -9.04
N ILE A 23 25.42 -43.16 -8.38
CA ILE A 23 25.29 -42.83 -6.97
C ILE A 23 25.82 -44.03 -6.17
N LYS A 24 27.00 -43.90 -5.54
CA LYS A 24 27.45 -44.85 -4.54
C LYS A 24 26.43 -44.82 -3.36
N HIS A 25 25.86 -45.99 -3.06
CA HIS A 25 24.97 -46.12 -1.89
C HIS A 25 25.69 -45.68 -0.62
N SER A 26 25.41 -44.47 -0.15
CA SER A 26 25.76 -44.03 1.20
C SER A 26 24.77 -44.67 2.18
N SER A 27 25.20 -44.98 3.42
CA SER A 27 24.25 -45.40 4.42
C SER A 27 23.15 -44.33 4.60
N PHE A 28 21.92 -44.73 4.85
CA PHE A 28 20.78 -43.82 5.07
C PHE A 28 21.12 -42.70 6.07
N VAL A 29 21.81 -43.05 7.16
CA VAL A 29 22.25 -42.11 8.21
C VAL A 29 23.23 -41.05 7.65
N ARG A 30 24.18 -41.44 6.79
CA ARG A 30 25.12 -40.52 6.18
C ARG A 30 24.41 -39.55 5.19
N GLY A 31 23.44 -40.06 4.41
CA GLY A 31 22.63 -39.26 3.51
C GLY A 31 21.75 -38.24 4.26
N LEU A 32 21.15 -38.68 5.36
CA LEU A 32 20.36 -37.79 6.25
C LEU A 32 21.22 -36.70 6.87
N PHE A 33 22.41 -37.03 7.38
CA PHE A 33 23.34 -36.06 7.95
C PHE A 33 23.81 -35.03 6.91
N GLN A 34 24.16 -35.46 5.69
CA GLN A 34 24.54 -34.57 4.62
C GLN A 34 23.38 -33.64 4.21
N GLY A 35 22.15 -34.17 4.15
CA GLY A 35 20.95 -33.37 3.87
C GLY A 35 20.69 -32.30 4.93
N LEU A 36 20.80 -32.68 6.21
CA LEU A 36 20.65 -31.75 7.34
C LEU A 36 21.75 -30.69 7.34
N MET A 37 22.99 -31.08 7.08
CA MET A 37 24.10 -30.13 6.98
C MET A 37 23.91 -29.15 5.82
N GLY A 38 23.47 -29.63 4.67
CA GLY A 38 23.13 -28.77 3.52
C GLY A 38 22.01 -27.79 3.83
N LEU A 39 20.96 -28.23 4.55
CA LEU A 39 19.87 -27.39 5.01
C LEU A 39 20.38 -26.29 5.95
N VAL A 40 21.19 -26.65 6.95
CA VAL A 40 21.77 -25.67 7.89
C VAL A 40 22.63 -24.64 7.17
N ILE A 41 23.51 -25.07 6.26
CA ILE A 41 24.32 -24.16 5.45
C ILE A 41 23.44 -23.23 4.62
N GLY A 42 22.39 -23.75 3.98
CA GLY A 42 21.45 -22.96 3.20
C GLY A 42 20.72 -21.92 4.05
N VAL A 43 20.25 -22.31 5.23
CA VAL A 43 19.59 -21.38 6.18
C VAL A 43 20.58 -20.32 6.66
N CYS A 44 21.80 -20.68 7.04
CA CYS A 44 22.83 -19.72 7.44
C CYS A 44 23.16 -18.74 6.31
N PHE A 45 23.28 -19.23 5.06
CA PHE A 45 23.51 -18.36 3.91
C PHE A 45 22.36 -17.37 3.69
N LEU A 46 21.11 -17.82 3.78
CA LEU A 46 19.95 -16.96 3.67
C LEU A 46 19.89 -15.93 4.80
N MET A 47 20.22 -16.32 6.02
CA MET A 47 20.26 -15.40 7.18
C MET A 47 21.35 -14.32 7.00
N LEU A 48 22.55 -14.70 6.57
CA LEU A 48 23.66 -13.77 6.34
C LEU A 48 23.40 -12.80 5.18
N ASN A 49 22.59 -13.22 4.20
CA ASN A 49 22.24 -12.41 3.04
C ASN A 49 20.77 -11.94 3.06
N PHE A 50 20.10 -12.01 4.21
CA PHE A 50 18.66 -11.78 4.32
C PHE A 50 18.20 -10.46 3.69
N GLN A 51 18.92 -9.37 3.94
CA GLN A 51 18.59 -8.05 3.42
C GLN A 51 18.59 -8.02 1.88
N SER A 52 19.67 -8.53 1.26
CA SER A 52 19.80 -8.57 -0.19
C SER A 52 18.76 -9.48 -0.85
N VAL A 53 18.55 -10.68 -0.29
CA VAL A 53 17.57 -11.64 -0.78
C VAL A 53 16.14 -11.09 -0.62
N SER A 54 15.83 -10.49 0.52
CA SER A 54 14.52 -9.89 0.80
C SER A 54 14.23 -8.70 -0.12
N SER A 55 15.22 -7.85 -0.38
CA SER A 55 15.11 -6.74 -1.35
C SER A 55 14.87 -7.26 -2.76
N LEU A 56 15.63 -8.26 -3.20
CA LEU A 56 15.49 -8.86 -4.53
C LEU A 56 14.12 -9.49 -4.74
N ILE A 57 13.61 -10.26 -3.78
CA ILE A 57 12.28 -10.90 -3.86
C ILE A 57 11.15 -9.85 -3.89
N ARG A 58 11.34 -8.69 -3.27
CA ARG A 58 10.36 -7.59 -3.28
C ARG A 58 10.40 -6.79 -4.57
N SER A 59 11.59 -6.50 -5.10
CA SER A 59 11.75 -5.78 -6.36
C SER A 59 11.36 -6.61 -7.59
N GLU A 60 11.48 -7.96 -7.49
CA GLU A 60 11.15 -8.89 -8.58
C GLU A 60 10.13 -9.95 -8.12
N PRO A 61 8.83 -9.62 -8.03
CA PRO A 61 7.78 -10.51 -7.51
C PRO A 61 7.70 -11.87 -8.24
N VAL A 62 8.13 -11.92 -9.49
CA VAL A 62 8.17 -13.13 -10.31
C VAL A 62 9.14 -14.16 -9.71
N LEU A 63 10.26 -13.75 -9.13
CA LEU A 63 11.24 -14.65 -8.52
C LEU A 63 10.61 -15.48 -7.38
N ARG A 64 9.73 -14.88 -6.59
CA ARG A 64 9.02 -15.60 -5.50
C ARG A 64 8.25 -16.82 -6.01
N ASN A 65 7.73 -16.73 -7.24
CA ASN A 65 6.96 -17.81 -7.85
C ASN A 65 7.86 -18.81 -8.61
N LEU A 66 9.13 -18.48 -8.85
CA LEU A 66 10.09 -19.35 -9.56
C LEU A 66 10.95 -20.18 -8.60
N ILE A 67 11.04 -19.82 -7.32
CA ILE A 67 11.88 -20.57 -6.35
C ILE A 67 11.23 -21.93 -6.03
N SER A 68 11.74 -22.97 -6.70
CA SER A 68 11.35 -24.36 -6.40
C SER A 68 12.27 -24.93 -5.30
N PRO A 69 11.77 -25.73 -4.37
CA PRO A 69 10.39 -26.27 -4.24
C PRO A 69 9.42 -25.38 -3.42
N VAL A 70 9.84 -24.20 -2.96
CA VAL A 70 9.05 -23.32 -2.07
C VAL A 70 7.72 -22.91 -2.73
N ASN A 71 7.72 -22.63 -4.02
CA ASN A 71 6.52 -22.31 -4.79
C ASN A 71 5.50 -23.47 -4.79
N VAL A 72 5.97 -24.70 -4.92
CA VAL A 72 5.10 -25.92 -4.90
C VAL A 72 4.49 -26.08 -3.51
N PHE A 73 5.30 -26.04 -2.44
CA PHE A 73 4.80 -26.14 -1.07
C PHE A 73 3.84 -25.01 -0.72
N SER A 74 4.18 -23.77 -1.05
CA SER A 74 3.31 -22.63 -0.78
C SER A 74 2.03 -22.66 -1.60
N GLY A 75 2.09 -23.10 -2.86
CA GLY A 75 0.93 -23.27 -3.72
C GLY A 75 0.01 -24.38 -3.22
N THR A 76 0.56 -25.55 -2.87
CA THR A 76 -0.20 -26.67 -2.30
C THR A 76 -0.80 -26.30 -0.95
N TYR A 77 -0.04 -25.68 -0.06
CA TYR A 77 -0.56 -25.20 1.22
C TYR A 77 -1.74 -24.24 1.04
N LYS A 78 -1.61 -23.28 0.12
CA LYS A 78 -2.71 -22.35 -0.20
C LYS A 78 -3.92 -23.04 -0.80
N ALA A 79 -3.72 -24.05 -1.65
CA ALA A 79 -4.81 -24.79 -2.29
C ALA A 79 -5.53 -25.74 -1.33
N VAL A 80 -4.83 -26.31 -0.35
CA VAL A 80 -5.38 -27.34 0.55
C VAL A 80 -5.88 -26.73 1.87
N PHE A 81 -5.14 -25.76 2.42
CA PHE A 81 -5.40 -25.25 3.77
C PHE A 81 -5.87 -23.80 3.81
N LYS A 82 -5.58 -23.03 2.78
CA LYS A 82 -6.17 -21.72 2.60
C LYS A 82 -7.33 -21.93 1.63
N ASP A 83 -8.51 -22.19 2.17
CA ASP A 83 -9.73 -22.03 1.40
C ASP A 83 -9.57 -20.75 0.58
N GLY A 84 -9.78 -20.89 -0.74
CA GLY A 84 -9.73 -19.73 -1.62
C GLY A 84 -10.66 -18.68 -1.06
N SER A 85 -10.14 -17.85 -0.19
CA SER A 85 -10.79 -16.63 0.20
C SER A 85 -10.65 -15.64 -0.98
N THR A 86 -11.28 -15.97 -2.12
CA THR A 86 -12.28 -15.06 -2.66
C THR A 86 -12.95 -14.47 -1.44
N GLU A 87 -12.98 -13.15 -1.32
CA GLU A 87 -13.84 -12.46 -0.34
C GLU A 87 -15.20 -13.16 -0.41
N VAL A 88 -15.38 -14.21 0.41
CA VAL A 88 -16.68 -14.85 0.55
C VAL A 88 -17.55 -13.71 1.03
N ASP A 89 -18.62 -13.45 0.32
CA ASP A 89 -19.57 -12.38 0.61
C ASP A 89 -20.34 -12.68 1.91
N THR A 90 -19.59 -13.08 2.93
CA THR A 90 -20.11 -13.30 4.27
C THR A 90 -20.47 -11.98 4.88
N PRO A 91 -21.70 -11.83 5.39
CA PRO A 91 -22.09 -10.65 6.14
C PRO A 91 -21.12 -10.39 7.27
N ARG A 92 -20.61 -9.15 7.35
CA ARG A 92 -19.75 -8.76 8.47
C ARG A 92 -20.55 -8.62 9.75
N ILE A 93 -19.92 -8.86 10.88
CA ILE A 93 -20.51 -8.66 12.20
C ILE A 93 -20.76 -7.17 12.38
N VAL A 94 -22.01 -6.81 12.63
CA VAL A 94 -22.43 -5.43 12.94
C VAL A 94 -21.95 -5.07 14.34
N ILE A 95 -21.15 -4.01 14.43
CA ILE A 95 -20.53 -3.56 15.70
C ILE A 95 -21.46 -2.64 16.46
N ASP A 96 -22.02 -1.65 15.76
CA ASP A 96 -22.95 -0.70 16.31
C ASP A 96 -24.23 -0.64 15.44
N PRO A 97 -25.32 -1.27 15.89
CA PRO A 97 -26.56 -1.30 15.14
C PRO A 97 -27.33 0.02 15.14
N LYS A 98 -27.06 0.93 16.07
CA LYS A 98 -27.79 2.21 16.24
C LYS A 98 -26.86 3.38 16.56
N PRO A 99 -25.88 3.68 15.71
CA PRO A 99 -25.00 4.81 15.92
C PRO A 99 -25.76 6.12 15.76
N THR A 100 -25.36 7.15 16.51
CA THR A 100 -25.96 8.48 16.45
C THR A 100 -24.88 9.54 16.26
N LEU A 101 -25.20 10.62 15.55
CA LEU A 101 -24.35 11.81 15.49
C LEU A 101 -24.38 12.55 16.83
N GLY A 102 -23.22 13.12 17.22
CA GLY A 102 -23.13 13.89 18.45
C GLY A 102 -24.00 15.15 18.44
N ALA A 103 -24.38 15.63 19.62
CA ALA A 103 -25.24 16.81 19.77
C ALA A 103 -24.61 18.12 19.27
N SER A 104 -23.27 18.17 19.16
CA SER A 104 -22.55 19.34 18.63
C SER A 104 -22.59 19.45 17.10
N HIS A 105 -23.20 18.49 16.41
CA HIS A 105 -23.30 18.51 14.96
C HIS A 105 -24.36 19.54 14.54
N SER A 106 -23.95 20.60 13.82
CA SER A 106 -24.85 21.63 13.29
C SER A 106 -25.71 21.05 12.17
N LYS A 107 -27.02 21.42 12.18
CA LYS A 107 -27.96 21.05 11.11
C LYS A 107 -28.20 22.20 10.12
N ASP A 108 -27.63 23.37 10.39
CA ASP A 108 -27.94 24.58 9.63
C ASP A 108 -27.11 24.68 8.34
N LYS A 109 -25.90 24.11 8.38
CA LYS A 109 -24.98 24.02 7.23
C LYS A 109 -24.75 22.58 6.82
N GLY A 110 -24.42 22.37 5.56
CA GLY A 110 -23.86 21.11 5.11
C GLY A 110 -22.46 20.90 5.72
N THR A 111 -22.08 19.67 6.00
CA THR A 111 -20.71 19.34 6.41
C THR A 111 -20.06 18.44 5.37
N LEU A 112 -18.90 18.84 4.88
CA LEU A 112 -18.06 17.99 4.04
C LEU A 112 -16.73 17.72 4.71
N PHE A 113 -16.48 16.46 5.02
CA PHE A 113 -15.20 16.01 5.58
C PHE A 113 -14.49 15.09 4.59
N ILE A 114 -13.25 15.40 4.25
CA ILE A 114 -12.42 14.57 3.39
C ILE A 114 -11.37 13.86 4.23
N VAL A 115 -11.28 12.54 4.07
CA VAL A 115 -10.21 11.72 4.62
C VAL A 115 -9.36 11.24 3.46
N VAL A 116 -8.15 11.76 3.35
CA VAL A 116 -7.19 11.28 2.36
C VAL A 116 -6.33 10.20 3.00
N VAL A 117 -6.47 8.99 2.49
CA VAL A 117 -5.61 7.86 2.82
C VAL A 117 -4.43 7.87 1.86
N GLY A 118 -3.28 8.29 2.36
CA GLY A 118 -2.01 8.27 1.63
C GLY A 118 -1.47 6.85 1.54
N GLU A 119 -0.63 6.64 0.56
CA GLU A 119 0.03 5.35 0.29
C GLU A 119 1.53 5.53 0.43
N THR A 120 2.16 4.73 1.29
CA THR A 120 3.62 4.60 1.39
C THR A 120 4.35 5.92 1.75
N ALA A 121 3.69 6.92 2.31
CA ALA A 121 4.28 8.22 2.61
C ALA A 121 4.85 8.28 4.03
N ARG A 122 6.15 7.97 4.18
CA ARG A 122 6.81 7.93 5.48
C ARG A 122 7.09 9.33 6.05
N LEU A 123 6.88 9.50 7.34
CA LEU A 123 7.06 10.76 8.07
C LEU A 123 8.49 11.33 7.93
N ALA A 124 9.50 10.47 7.85
CA ALA A 124 10.91 10.85 7.77
C ALA A 124 11.29 11.71 6.56
N ASN A 125 10.46 11.75 5.51
CA ASN A 125 10.66 12.56 4.30
C ASN A 125 9.72 13.78 4.23
N TRP A 126 9.02 14.12 5.32
CA TRP A 126 8.14 15.28 5.37
C TRP A 126 8.85 16.48 6.02
N ALA A 127 8.98 17.59 5.29
CA ALA A 127 9.56 18.83 5.84
C ALA A 127 8.81 19.35 7.07
N LEU A 128 7.48 19.18 7.11
CA LEU A 128 6.64 19.50 8.28
C LEU A 128 6.99 18.67 9.53
N ALA A 129 7.65 17.53 9.38
CA ALA A 129 8.15 16.70 10.46
C ALA A 129 9.63 16.87 10.75
N GLY A 130 10.29 17.88 10.14
CA GLY A 130 11.71 18.20 10.36
C GLY A 130 12.66 17.58 9.33
N TYR A 131 12.17 17.05 8.22
CA TYR A 131 13.04 16.61 7.14
C TYR A 131 13.81 17.81 6.54
N HIS A 132 15.08 17.61 6.21
CA HIS A 132 15.99 18.69 5.78
C HIS A 132 15.69 19.25 4.37
N ARG A 133 15.00 18.48 3.51
CA ARG A 133 14.56 18.93 2.19
C ARG A 133 13.15 19.52 2.28
N ASP A 134 12.88 20.54 1.48
CA ASP A 134 11.57 21.19 1.44
C ASP A 134 10.58 20.41 0.56
N THR A 135 10.09 19.30 1.11
CA THR A 135 9.15 18.38 0.45
C THR A 135 7.68 18.73 0.69
N THR A 136 7.38 19.65 1.61
CA THR A 136 6.00 20.04 1.95
C THR A 136 5.78 21.55 2.06
N PRO A 137 6.22 22.36 1.05
CA PRO A 137 6.14 23.81 1.10
C PRO A 137 4.71 24.36 1.07
N GLN A 138 3.81 23.70 0.33
CA GLN A 138 2.44 24.19 0.14
C GLN A 138 1.57 23.93 1.38
N LEU A 139 1.71 22.80 2.04
CA LEU A 139 1.04 22.50 3.31
C LEU A 139 1.55 23.44 4.43
N ARG A 140 2.85 23.69 4.48
CA ARG A 140 3.43 24.65 5.44
C ARG A 140 2.80 26.04 5.29
N ALA A 141 2.59 26.50 4.06
CA ALA A 141 1.96 27.80 3.79
C ALA A 141 0.46 27.84 4.19
N ARG A 142 -0.18 26.68 4.42
CA ARG A 142 -1.60 26.57 4.79
C ARG A 142 -1.84 26.33 6.29
N ASN A 143 -0.80 26.38 7.10
CA ASN A 143 -0.86 26.23 8.57
C ASN A 143 -1.59 24.96 9.00
N VAL A 144 -1.30 23.81 8.34
CA VAL A 144 -1.86 22.51 8.73
C VAL A 144 -1.31 22.06 10.09
N ILE A 145 -2.04 21.21 10.79
CA ILE A 145 -1.63 20.65 12.09
C ILE A 145 -0.92 19.32 11.83
N PRO A 146 0.42 19.24 11.96
CA PRO A 146 1.15 17.99 11.79
C PRO A 146 1.10 17.14 13.06
N PHE A 147 0.88 15.83 12.89
CA PHE A 147 0.95 14.84 13.95
C PHE A 147 2.30 14.11 13.88
N SER A 148 3.21 14.44 14.78
CA SER A 148 4.61 13.96 14.77
C SER A 148 4.81 12.55 15.33
N LYS A 149 3.80 11.95 15.95
CA LYS A 149 3.87 10.64 16.62
C LYS A 149 2.87 9.65 16.03
N THR A 150 2.71 9.64 14.72
CA THR A 150 1.82 8.71 14.04
C THR A 150 2.56 7.43 13.69
N ILE A 151 2.00 6.29 14.05
CA ILE A 151 2.54 4.95 13.76
C ILE A 151 1.48 4.18 12.99
N SER A 152 1.87 3.55 11.88
CA SER A 152 0.97 2.72 11.07
C SER A 152 0.59 1.42 11.80
N CYS A 153 -0.54 0.83 11.42
CA CYS A 153 -0.96 -0.47 11.92
C CYS A 153 -0.07 -1.63 11.42
N GLY A 154 0.64 -1.43 10.33
CA GLY A 154 1.50 -2.44 9.72
C GLY A 154 2.35 -1.85 8.61
N THR A 155 3.13 -2.70 7.97
CA THR A 155 4.11 -2.33 6.95
C THR A 155 3.61 -2.52 5.51
N SER A 156 2.33 -2.78 5.32
CA SER A 156 1.70 -2.95 4.00
C SER A 156 0.22 -2.59 4.02
N THR A 157 -0.33 -2.17 2.88
CA THR A 157 -1.71 -1.72 2.72
C THR A 157 -2.75 -2.78 3.13
N ASP A 158 -2.51 -4.05 2.83
CA ASP A 158 -3.44 -5.15 3.15
C ASP A 158 -3.53 -5.45 4.65
N ILE A 159 -2.57 -4.98 5.44
CA ILE A 159 -2.57 -5.04 6.90
C ILE A 159 -3.07 -3.72 7.49
N SER A 160 -2.45 -2.61 7.08
CA SER A 160 -2.66 -1.32 7.71
C SER A 160 -4.03 -0.74 7.41
N LEU A 161 -4.47 -0.77 6.15
CA LEU A 161 -5.73 -0.14 5.75
C LEU A 161 -6.95 -0.73 6.49
N PRO A 162 -7.19 -2.06 6.53
CA PRO A 162 -8.29 -2.61 7.32
C PRO A 162 -8.18 -2.31 8.83
N CYS A 163 -6.96 -2.30 9.36
CA CYS A 163 -6.71 -1.99 10.77
C CYS A 163 -7.07 -0.54 11.12
N MET A 164 -6.68 0.44 10.28
CA MET A 164 -6.97 1.86 10.49
C MET A 164 -8.46 2.15 10.65
N PHE A 165 -9.31 1.40 9.94
CA PHE A 165 -10.77 1.59 9.95
C PHE A 165 -11.50 0.58 10.85
N SER A 166 -10.77 -0.23 11.61
CA SER A 166 -11.35 -1.15 12.58
C SER A 166 -11.38 -0.56 13.99
N ARG A 167 -12.28 -1.04 14.83
CA ARG A 167 -12.28 -0.70 16.26
C ARG A 167 -11.16 -1.38 17.05
N VAL A 168 -10.53 -2.40 16.48
CA VAL A 168 -9.48 -3.17 17.14
C VAL A 168 -8.19 -2.36 17.26
N GLY A 169 -7.82 -1.64 16.19
CA GLY A 169 -6.62 -0.83 16.15
C GLY A 169 -5.32 -1.64 16.18
N ARG A 170 -4.20 -0.93 16.29
CA ARG A 170 -2.85 -1.50 16.26
C ARG A 170 -2.51 -2.30 17.51
N ASP A 171 -2.83 -1.79 18.69
CA ASP A 171 -2.37 -2.35 19.97
C ASP A 171 -3.01 -3.72 20.28
N HIS A 172 -4.16 -3.99 19.69
CA HIS A 172 -4.89 -5.26 19.83
C HIS A 172 -5.11 -5.93 18.49
N TYR A 173 -4.14 -5.78 17.56
CA TYR A 173 -4.26 -6.26 16.20
C TYR A 173 -4.65 -7.75 16.14
N ASP A 174 -5.79 -8.02 15.55
CA ASP A 174 -6.33 -9.36 15.27
C ASP A 174 -6.89 -9.35 13.85
N ARG A 175 -6.17 -9.94 12.91
CA ARG A 175 -6.52 -9.97 11.49
C ARG A 175 -7.89 -10.60 11.25
N ASP A 176 -8.15 -11.72 11.89
CA ASP A 176 -9.40 -12.47 11.66
C ASP A 176 -10.61 -11.68 12.14
N ARG A 177 -10.47 -11.02 13.28
CA ARG A 177 -11.49 -10.15 13.83
C ARG A 177 -11.71 -8.92 12.96
N ILE A 178 -10.64 -8.25 12.51
CA ILE A 178 -10.69 -7.08 11.63
C ILE A 178 -11.42 -7.41 10.32
N LEU A 179 -11.20 -8.59 9.75
CA LEU A 179 -11.84 -9.01 8.51
C LEU A 179 -13.30 -9.47 8.69
N LYS A 180 -13.66 -9.96 9.87
CA LYS A 180 -15.03 -10.42 10.19
C LYS A 180 -15.95 -9.30 10.66
N GLU A 181 -15.43 -8.30 11.36
CA GLU A 181 -16.20 -7.15 11.84
C GLU A 181 -16.34 -6.08 10.74
N GLU A 182 -17.36 -5.25 10.83
CA GLU A 182 -17.52 -4.12 9.92
C GLU A 182 -16.48 -3.02 10.23
N SER A 183 -16.14 -2.25 9.19
CA SER A 183 -15.29 -1.07 9.31
C SER A 183 -16.08 0.14 9.83
N LEU A 184 -15.38 1.26 10.05
CA LEU A 184 -15.99 2.54 10.40
C LEU A 184 -17.03 3.04 9.37
N LEU A 185 -16.83 2.76 8.07
CA LEU A 185 -17.62 3.36 7.00
C LEU A 185 -19.12 3.00 7.05
N PRO A 186 -19.53 1.71 7.15
CA PRO A 186 -20.93 1.35 7.30
C PRO A 186 -21.55 1.90 8.60
N ILE A 187 -20.77 2.06 9.67
CA ILE A 187 -21.24 2.65 10.93
C ILE A 187 -21.63 4.12 10.69
N LEU A 188 -20.79 4.89 10.01
CA LEU A 188 -21.08 6.27 9.63
C LEU A 188 -22.35 6.37 8.78
N GLN A 189 -22.54 5.48 7.82
CA GLN A 189 -23.77 5.45 7.00
C GLN A 189 -25.03 5.23 7.86
N ARG A 190 -24.99 4.29 8.80
CA ARG A 190 -26.11 4.03 9.72
C ARG A 190 -26.38 5.21 10.65
N ALA A 191 -25.36 6.02 10.98
CA ALA A 191 -25.53 7.26 11.71
C ALA A 191 -26.15 8.40 10.87
N GLY A 192 -26.46 8.16 9.58
CA GLY A 192 -27.05 9.14 8.68
C GLY A 192 -26.05 10.01 7.92
N VAL A 193 -24.77 9.64 7.92
CA VAL A 193 -23.71 10.30 7.13
C VAL A 193 -23.71 9.76 5.71
N ASN A 194 -23.61 10.63 4.70
CA ASN A 194 -23.30 10.20 3.33
C ASN A 194 -21.83 9.82 3.26
N VAL A 195 -21.53 8.59 2.88
CA VAL A 195 -20.15 8.07 2.85
C VAL A 195 -19.80 7.63 1.43
N PHE A 196 -18.64 8.07 0.93
CA PHE A 196 -18.12 7.70 -0.37
C PHE A 196 -16.67 7.27 -0.27
N TRP A 197 -16.28 6.26 -1.05
CA TRP A 197 -14.91 5.84 -1.23
C TRP A 197 -14.47 6.12 -2.68
N VAL A 198 -13.37 6.87 -2.86
CA VAL A 198 -12.79 7.17 -4.17
C VAL A 198 -11.39 6.58 -4.20
N ASP A 199 -11.14 5.69 -5.15
CA ASP A 199 -9.94 4.84 -5.19
C ASP A 199 -9.08 5.11 -6.41
N ASN A 200 -7.81 5.46 -6.19
CA ASN A 200 -6.76 5.52 -7.21
C ASN A 200 -5.68 4.44 -6.99
N GLN A 201 -5.94 3.49 -6.10
CA GLN A 201 -5.07 2.39 -5.73
C GLN A 201 -5.66 1.04 -6.19
N SER A 202 -5.32 -0.04 -5.54
CA SER A 202 -5.75 -1.41 -5.85
C SER A 202 -7.00 -1.87 -5.05
N GLY A 203 -7.92 -0.93 -4.77
CA GLY A 203 -9.16 -1.17 -4.01
C GLY A 203 -9.00 -0.98 -2.50
N CYS A 204 -10.11 -0.96 -1.79
CA CYS A 204 -10.20 -0.60 -0.37
C CYS A 204 -9.91 -1.74 0.61
N LYS A 205 -9.41 -2.88 0.17
CA LYS A 205 -9.10 -4.05 1.03
C LYS A 205 -10.26 -4.46 1.96
N GLY A 206 -11.49 -4.33 1.46
CA GLY A 206 -12.71 -4.66 2.20
C GLY A 206 -13.22 -3.56 3.14
N VAL A 207 -12.51 -2.44 3.31
CA VAL A 207 -12.93 -1.33 4.18
C VAL A 207 -14.22 -0.67 3.67
N CYS A 208 -14.35 -0.50 2.36
CA CYS A 208 -15.51 0.16 1.75
C CYS A 208 -16.68 -0.80 1.43
N LYS A 209 -16.68 -2.02 1.97
CA LYS A 209 -17.79 -2.96 1.76
C LYS A 209 -19.10 -2.36 2.32
N GLY A 210 -20.10 -2.28 1.46
CA GLY A 210 -21.42 -1.73 1.79
C GLY A 210 -21.56 -0.21 1.62
N VAL A 211 -20.51 0.50 1.16
CA VAL A 211 -20.62 1.94 0.83
C VAL A 211 -20.36 2.19 -0.66
N PRO A 212 -20.94 3.26 -1.24
CA PRO A 212 -20.64 3.67 -2.61
C PRO A 212 -19.14 3.86 -2.83
N SER A 213 -18.59 3.20 -3.83
CA SER A 213 -17.18 3.29 -4.16
C SER A 213 -16.98 3.57 -5.65
N LEU A 214 -16.00 4.43 -5.96
CA LEU A 214 -15.61 4.82 -7.30
C LEU A 214 -14.13 4.57 -7.49
N SER A 215 -13.77 3.75 -8.46
CA SER A 215 -12.37 3.64 -8.92
C SER A 215 -12.11 4.67 -10.01
N ILE A 216 -11.04 5.45 -9.87
CA ILE A 216 -10.61 6.41 -10.86
C ILE A 216 -9.98 5.69 -12.05
N SER A 217 -10.36 6.09 -13.23
CA SER A 217 -9.86 5.54 -14.48
C SER A 217 -9.66 6.64 -15.50
N LYS A 218 -9.00 6.31 -16.62
CA LYS A 218 -8.81 7.22 -17.74
C LYS A 218 -10.13 7.81 -18.29
N THR A 219 -11.24 7.10 -18.16
CA THR A 219 -12.55 7.58 -18.60
C THR A 219 -13.09 8.71 -17.71
N LYS A 220 -12.67 8.76 -16.44
CA LYS A 220 -13.10 9.80 -15.48
C LYS A 220 -12.18 11.02 -15.48
N ALA A 221 -10.88 10.84 -15.71
CA ALA A 221 -9.89 11.90 -15.70
C ALA A 221 -8.83 11.67 -16.80
N PRO A 222 -9.18 11.82 -18.08
CA PRO A 222 -8.33 11.39 -19.20
C PRO A 222 -7.00 12.16 -19.27
N SER A 223 -6.96 13.42 -18.89
CA SER A 223 -5.76 14.25 -18.90
C SER A 223 -4.78 13.95 -17.74
N LEU A 224 -5.26 13.32 -16.68
CA LEU A 224 -4.49 12.98 -15.49
C LEU A 224 -4.02 11.51 -15.48
N CYS A 225 -4.36 10.74 -16.52
CA CYS A 225 -4.08 9.32 -16.56
C CYS A 225 -3.15 8.94 -17.71
N SER A 226 -2.15 8.11 -17.42
CA SER A 226 -1.29 7.46 -18.40
C SER A 226 -1.41 5.94 -18.29
N GLY A 227 -1.99 5.30 -19.31
CA GLY A 227 -2.32 3.88 -19.27
C GLY A 227 -3.36 3.57 -18.16
N PRO A 228 -3.11 2.55 -17.31
CA PRO A 228 -4.02 2.18 -16.24
C PRO A 228 -3.84 3.01 -14.96
N ARG A 229 -2.91 3.95 -14.93
CA ARG A 229 -2.54 4.73 -13.74
C ARG A 229 -2.88 6.19 -13.91
N CYS A 230 -3.43 6.79 -12.86
CA CYS A 230 -3.74 8.22 -12.81
C CYS A 230 -2.90 8.90 -11.73
N TYR A 231 -2.63 10.19 -11.93
CA TYR A 231 -2.12 11.04 -10.85
C TYR A 231 -3.22 11.29 -9.81
N ASP A 232 -2.86 11.55 -8.56
CA ASP A 232 -3.82 11.63 -7.46
C ASP A 232 -4.78 12.82 -7.54
N GLU A 233 -4.47 13.85 -8.31
CA GLU A 233 -5.44 14.93 -8.65
C GLU A 233 -6.71 14.39 -9.30
N ALA A 234 -6.65 13.22 -9.94
CA ALA A 234 -7.81 12.53 -10.49
C ALA A 234 -8.84 12.14 -9.42
N LEU A 235 -8.43 11.97 -8.16
CA LEU A 235 -9.34 11.70 -7.04
C LEU A 235 -10.33 12.83 -6.83
N LEU A 236 -9.86 14.08 -6.90
CA LEU A 236 -10.72 15.26 -6.79
C LEU A 236 -11.50 15.51 -8.07
N ALA A 237 -10.86 15.42 -9.23
CA ALA A 237 -11.50 15.62 -10.53
C ALA A 237 -12.59 14.57 -10.85
N GLY A 238 -12.49 13.37 -10.28
CA GLY A 238 -13.45 12.28 -10.50
C GLY A 238 -14.71 12.34 -9.61
N ILE A 239 -14.77 13.26 -8.66
CA ILE A 239 -15.90 13.39 -7.75
C ILE A 239 -17.07 14.10 -8.45
N ASP A 240 -18.26 13.52 -8.34
CA ASP A 240 -19.49 14.21 -8.67
C ASP A 240 -19.91 15.11 -7.50
N THR A 241 -19.69 16.42 -7.65
CA THR A 241 -19.99 17.40 -6.59
C THR A 241 -21.48 17.46 -6.28
N SER A 242 -22.38 17.15 -7.21
CA SER A 242 -23.81 17.11 -6.97
C SER A 242 -24.25 16.01 -6.01
N GLU A 243 -23.48 14.93 -5.95
CA GLU A 243 -23.73 13.82 -5.03
C GLU A 243 -23.21 14.09 -3.61
N ILE A 244 -22.09 14.81 -3.47
CA ILE A 244 -21.43 15.03 -2.17
C ILE A 244 -21.80 16.36 -1.51
N LEU A 245 -22.14 17.40 -2.30
CA LEU A 245 -22.49 18.74 -1.77
C LEU A 245 -24.01 18.87 -1.59
N LYS A 246 -24.54 18.22 -0.55
CA LYS A 246 -25.97 18.29 -0.22
C LYS A 246 -26.19 19.23 0.96
N PRO A 247 -26.89 20.37 0.80
CA PRO A 247 -27.16 21.29 1.88
C PRO A 247 -27.82 20.59 3.10
N GLY A 248 -27.40 20.94 4.29
CA GLY A 248 -27.93 20.37 5.53
C GLY A 248 -27.60 18.89 5.75
N LYS A 249 -26.70 18.30 4.94
CA LYS A 249 -26.25 16.92 5.10
C LYS A 249 -24.79 16.87 5.48
N THR A 250 -24.43 15.82 6.22
CA THR A 250 -23.04 15.47 6.49
C THR A 250 -22.58 14.46 5.45
N THR A 251 -21.49 14.78 4.79
CA THR A 251 -20.84 13.89 3.83
C THR A 251 -19.38 13.67 4.22
N VAL A 252 -18.94 12.42 4.18
CA VAL A 252 -17.53 12.04 4.35
C VAL A 252 -17.06 11.33 3.08
N VAL A 253 -16.00 11.85 2.48
CA VAL A 253 -15.36 11.26 1.30
C VAL A 253 -13.99 10.73 1.68
N PHE A 254 -13.78 9.45 1.49
CA PHE A 254 -12.49 8.80 1.64
C PHE A 254 -11.81 8.75 0.27
N MET A 255 -10.64 9.37 0.15
CA MET A 255 -9.80 9.39 -1.05
C MET A 255 -8.58 8.52 -0.83
N HIS A 256 -8.46 7.41 -1.54
CA HIS A 256 -7.34 6.49 -1.43
C HIS A 256 -6.34 6.76 -2.56
N GLN A 257 -5.18 7.30 -2.20
CA GLN A 257 -4.13 7.69 -3.13
C GLN A 257 -3.38 6.51 -3.72
N LEU A 258 -2.84 6.69 -4.92
CA LEU A 258 -1.72 5.91 -5.42
C LEU A 258 -0.41 6.33 -4.72
N GLY A 259 -0.33 7.59 -4.32
CA GLY A 259 0.69 8.15 -3.44
C GLY A 259 2.12 7.86 -3.89
N ASN A 260 2.92 7.42 -2.92
CA ASN A 260 4.34 7.13 -3.09
C ASN A 260 4.63 5.65 -3.38
N HIS A 261 3.63 4.88 -3.84
CA HIS A 261 3.77 3.44 -4.03
C HIS A 261 4.94 3.07 -4.96
N GLY A 262 5.92 2.32 -4.42
CA GLY A 262 7.10 1.82 -5.13
C GLY A 262 6.81 0.65 -6.10
N PRO A 263 7.83 0.20 -6.81
CA PRO A 263 9.19 0.77 -6.91
C PRO A 263 9.30 1.98 -7.87
N ALA A 264 8.29 2.23 -8.70
CA ALA A 264 8.34 3.22 -9.78
C ALA A 264 7.99 4.65 -9.26
N TYR A 265 8.75 5.18 -8.29
CA TYR A 265 8.48 6.49 -7.68
C TYR A 265 8.44 7.63 -8.70
N SER A 266 9.32 7.64 -9.70
CA SER A 266 9.35 8.64 -10.77
C SER A 266 8.09 8.69 -11.65
N LYS A 267 7.21 7.69 -11.54
CA LYS A 267 5.90 7.64 -12.22
C LYS A 267 4.75 8.13 -11.33
N ARG A 268 5.03 8.61 -10.11
CA ARG A 268 4.00 9.06 -9.16
C ARG A 268 3.69 10.54 -9.25
N TYR A 269 4.46 11.30 -10.02
CA TYR A 269 4.31 12.73 -10.20
C TYR A 269 4.52 13.15 -11.67
N PRO A 270 3.91 14.26 -12.11
CA PRO A 270 4.20 14.86 -13.40
C PRO A 270 5.62 15.46 -13.45
N LYS A 271 6.19 15.57 -14.64
CA LYS A 271 7.59 15.99 -14.85
C LYS A 271 7.95 17.35 -14.25
N ASN A 272 7.01 18.25 -14.14
CA ASN A 272 7.19 19.56 -13.50
C ASN A 272 7.45 19.49 -11.99
N PHE A 273 7.16 18.35 -11.35
CA PHE A 273 7.46 18.08 -9.94
C PHE A 273 8.82 17.37 -9.74
N GLU A 274 9.58 17.14 -10.79
CA GLU A 274 10.93 16.58 -10.70
C GLU A 274 11.96 17.64 -10.31
N VAL A 275 11.93 18.05 -9.04
CA VAL A 275 12.78 19.08 -8.44
C VAL A 275 14.11 18.50 -7.97
N PHE A 276 14.06 17.40 -7.22
CA PHE A 276 15.24 16.70 -6.72
C PHE A 276 15.80 15.77 -7.81
N LYS A 277 17.08 15.92 -8.16
CA LYS A 277 17.73 15.22 -9.28
C LYS A 277 19.15 14.78 -8.90
N PRO A 278 19.70 13.73 -9.60
CA PRO A 278 19.06 12.87 -10.59
C PRO A 278 18.02 11.95 -9.98
N VAL A 279 17.11 11.34 -10.80
CA VAL A 279 16.05 10.44 -10.33
C VAL A 279 16.20 9.03 -10.89
N CYS A 280 15.83 8.03 -10.08
CA CYS A 280 15.69 6.67 -10.53
C CYS A 280 14.45 6.54 -11.43
N THR A 281 14.65 6.19 -12.70
CA THR A 281 13.58 5.95 -13.68
C THR A 281 13.33 4.47 -13.93
N ASP A 282 14.19 3.58 -13.41
CA ASP A 282 14.06 2.14 -13.50
C ASP A 282 13.17 1.59 -12.39
N GLU A 283 12.32 0.60 -12.71
CA GLU A 283 11.52 -0.11 -11.70
C GLU A 283 12.38 -1.11 -10.89
N LYS A 284 13.55 -1.49 -11.43
CA LYS A 284 14.55 -2.30 -10.74
C LYS A 284 15.45 -1.37 -9.94
N LEU A 285 15.14 -1.15 -8.68
CA LEU A 285 15.88 -0.23 -7.81
C LEU A 285 17.39 -0.54 -7.71
N ASN A 286 17.80 -1.79 -7.92
CA ASN A 286 19.21 -2.20 -7.95
C ASN A 286 20.01 -1.55 -9.10
N ASN A 287 19.36 -1.02 -10.13
CA ASN A 287 19.99 -0.30 -11.23
C ASN A 287 20.23 1.18 -10.91
N CYS A 288 19.75 1.64 -9.76
CA CYS A 288 19.84 3.05 -9.36
C CYS A 288 20.68 3.18 -8.08
N THR A 289 21.28 4.34 -7.91
CA THR A 289 21.88 4.72 -6.64
C THR A 289 20.81 5.03 -5.60
N ARG A 290 21.16 4.92 -4.32
CA ARG A 290 20.24 5.30 -3.22
C ARG A 290 19.78 6.76 -3.34
N GLU A 291 20.66 7.65 -3.74
CA GLU A 291 20.33 9.06 -3.94
C GLU A 291 19.25 9.26 -5.01
N GLU A 292 19.38 8.62 -6.16
CA GLU A 292 18.37 8.67 -7.24
C GLU A 292 17.01 8.14 -6.78
N ILE A 293 16.99 7.09 -5.95
CA ILE A 293 15.77 6.52 -5.37
C ILE A 293 15.12 7.53 -4.41
N VAL A 294 15.91 8.09 -3.48
CA VAL A 294 15.42 9.09 -2.52
C VAL A 294 14.93 10.35 -3.25
N ASN A 295 15.64 10.82 -4.29
CA ASN A 295 15.21 11.97 -5.09
C ASN A 295 13.86 11.73 -5.77
N ALA A 296 13.66 10.55 -6.36
CA ALA A 296 12.39 10.18 -6.98
C ALA A 296 11.25 10.11 -5.94
N TYR A 297 11.54 9.57 -4.76
CA TYR A 297 10.58 9.47 -3.67
C TYR A 297 10.23 10.86 -3.08
N ASP A 298 11.20 11.73 -2.86
CA ASP A 298 10.98 13.09 -2.35
C ASP A 298 10.15 13.94 -3.33
N ASN A 299 10.34 13.77 -4.64
CA ASN A 299 9.49 14.39 -5.65
C ASN A 299 8.04 13.87 -5.58
N ALA A 300 7.84 12.61 -5.23
CA ALA A 300 6.50 12.07 -5.04
C ALA A 300 5.83 12.61 -3.75
N ILE A 301 6.59 12.83 -2.66
CA ILE A 301 6.11 13.56 -1.47
C ILE A 301 5.73 15.00 -1.83
N LEU A 302 6.59 15.69 -2.61
CA LEU A 302 6.31 17.06 -3.06
C LEU A 302 5.02 17.15 -3.90
N TYR A 303 4.73 16.11 -4.68
CA TYR A 303 3.47 16.02 -5.42
C TYR A 303 2.27 15.70 -4.53
N THR A 304 2.44 14.87 -3.50
CA THR A 304 1.42 14.65 -2.46
C THR A 304 1.10 15.95 -1.71
N ASP A 305 2.11 16.76 -1.39
CA ASP A 305 1.95 18.11 -0.81
C ASP A 305 1.07 19.00 -1.72
N HIS A 306 1.34 19.00 -3.02
CA HIS A 306 0.56 19.75 -4.01
C HIS A 306 -0.90 19.27 -4.07
N PHE A 307 -1.13 17.97 -4.15
CA PHE A 307 -2.47 17.40 -4.18
C PHE A 307 -3.28 17.80 -2.94
N LEU A 308 -2.71 17.63 -1.75
CA LEU A 308 -3.37 17.98 -0.48
C LEU A 308 -3.66 19.47 -0.38
N ALA A 309 -2.72 20.30 -0.85
CA ALA A 309 -2.90 21.75 -0.92
C ALA A 309 -4.08 22.11 -1.83
N GLY A 310 -4.20 21.46 -2.99
CA GLY A 310 -5.31 21.63 -3.90
C GLY A 310 -6.66 21.25 -3.27
N VAL A 311 -6.70 20.13 -2.53
CA VAL A 311 -7.91 19.72 -1.78
C VAL A 311 -8.29 20.75 -0.72
N ILE A 312 -7.31 21.27 0.03
CA ILE A 312 -7.55 22.33 1.05
C ILE A 312 -8.14 23.58 0.39
N ASP A 313 -7.55 24.03 -0.72
CA ASP A 313 -8.00 25.25 -1.39
C ASP A 313 -9.40 25.08 -2.00
N TRP A 314 -9.69 23.90 -2.57
CA TRP A 314 -11.01 23.56 -3.04
C TRP A 314 -12.05 23.57 -1.91
N LEU A 315 -11.74 22.96 -0.75
CA LEU A 315 -12.62 22.96 0.42
C LEU A 315 -12.88 24.36 0.94
N LYS A 316 -11.87 25.24 0.97
CA LYS A 316 -12.02 26.66 1.38
C LYS A 316 -12.91 27.48 0.46
N GLY A 317 -13.02 27.07 -0.80
CA GLY A 317 -13.92 27.71 -1.79
C GLY A 317 -15.36 27.28 -1.71
N LEU A 318 -15.76 26.36 -0.80
CA LEU A 318 -17.13 25.86 -0.68
C LEU A 318 -17.94 26.73 0.28
N ASP A 319 -18.68 27.67 -0.28
CA ASP A 319 -19.63 28.44 0.50
C ASP A 319 -20.80 27.60 1.02
N GLY A 320 -21.25 27.86 2.25
CA GLY A 320 -22.39 27.19 2.86
C GLY A 320 -22.13 25.80 3.44
N PHE A 321 -20.85 25.39 3.51
CA PHE A 321 -20.44 24.13 4.10
C PHE A 321 -19.40 24.36 5.22
N ASP A 322 -19.52 23.57 6.28
CA ASP A 322 -18.43 23.36 7.23
C ASP A 322 -17.52 22.26 6.65
N THR A 323 -16.26 22.59 6.45
CA THR A 323 -15.32 21.69 5.76
C THR A 323 -14.18 21.26 6.64
N GLY A 324 -13.67 20.03 6.42
CA GLY A 324 -12.50 19.51 7.11
C GLY A 324 -11.72 18.53 6.23
N LEU A 325 -10.41 18.45 6.49
CA LEU A 325 -9.50 17.49 5.84
C LEU A 325 -8.67 16.78 6.90
N LEU A 326 -8.61 15.47 6.80
CA LEU A 326 -7.64 14.63 7.49
C LEU A 326 -6.81 13.88 6.45
N TYR A 327 -5.49 13.95 6.56
CA TYR A 327 -4.57 13.12 5.80
C TYR A 327 -3.85 12.15 6.73
N VAL A 328 -3.74 10.89 6.32
CA VAL A 328 -2.94 9.89 7.01
C VAL A 328 -2.42 8.87 6.00
N SER A 329 -1.10 8.59 6.02
CA SER A 329 -0.55 7.49 5.21
C SER A 329 -0.85 6.16 5.86
N ASP A 330 -1.10 5.14 5.05
CA ASP A 330 -1.36 3.79 5.53
C ASP A 330 -0.10 3.13 6.13
N HIS A 331 1.06 3.32 5.52
CA HIS A 331 2.37 2.88 6.02
C HIS A 331 3.53 3.72 5.46
N GLY A 332 4.74 3.38 5.89
CA GLY A 332 5.97 3.98 5.40
C GLY A 332 6.65 3.16 4.31
N GLU A 333 7.90 3.52 4.00
CA GLU A 333 8.73 2.91 2.97
C GLU A 333 10.20 2.83 3.40
N SER A 334 10.90 1.77 3.04
CA SER A 334 12.36 1.66 3.19
C SER A 334 13.03 2.12 1.88
N LEU A 335 13.96 3.07 2.00
CA LEU A 335 14.67 3.68 0.86
C LEU A 335 16.16 3.34 0.87
N GLY A 336 16.52 2.12 1.25
CA GLY A 336 17.88 1.62 1.30
C GLY A 336 18.54 1.67 2.67
N GLU A 337 17.81 1.97 3.73
CA GLU A 337 18.28 1.81 5.10
C GLU A 337 18.60 0.32 5.33
N ASN A 338 19.81 0.05 5.87
CA ASN A 338 20.30 -1.32 6.04
C ASN A 338 20.17 -2.17 4.76
N ASN A 339 20.31 -1.55 3.58
CA ASN A 339 20.11 -2.19 2.27
C ASN A 339 18.71 -2.79 2.07
N MET A 340 17.70 -2.27 2.78
CA MET A 340 16.31 -2.65 2.61
C MET A 340 15.58 -1.61 1.77
N TYR A 341 14.75 -2.09 0.85
CA TYR A 341 13.94 -1.26 -0.06
C TYR A 341 12.50 -1.75 -0.01
N LEU A 342 11.58 -0.84 -0.35
CA LEU A 342 10.14 -1.08 -0.40
C LEU A 342 9.53 -1.37 0.99
N HIS A 343 8.25 -1.73 0.99
CA HIS A 343 7.44 -1.99 2.19
C HIS A 343 7.15 -3.48 2.38
N GLY A 344 6.40 -3.84 3.43
CA GLY A 344 5.99 -5.21 3.72
C GLY A 344 7.05 -6.06 4.43
N ALA A 345 8.13 -5.44 4.95
CA ALA A 345 9.05 -6.11 5.86
C ALA A 345 8.37 -6.38 7.21
N PRO A 346 8.74 -7.45 7.94
CA PRO A 346 8.30 -7.64 9.31
C PRO A 346 8.66 -6.44 10.20
N GLU A 347 7.78 -6.04 11.13
CA GLU A 347 7.98 -4.86 11.99
C GLU A 347 9.31 -4.88 12.78
N LEU A 348 9.81 -6.07 13.14
CA LEU A 348 11.09 -6.23 13.85
C LEU A 348 12.32 -5.74 13.07
N ILE A 349 12.19 -5.57 11.75
CA ILE A 349 13.28 -5.22 10.85
C ILE A 349 12.94 -4.06 9.92
N ALA A 350 11.72 -3.52 10.03
CA ALA A 350 11.22 -2.41 9.22
C ALA A 350 11.72 -1.04 9.73
#